data_68bac7565ea3d6626798cae2f49218a1
#
_entry.id   68bac7565ea3d6626798cae2f49218a1
#
_cell.length_a   1.000
_cell.length_b   1.000
_cell.length_c   1.000
_cell.angle_alpha   90.00
_cell.angle_beta   90.00
_cell.angle_gamma   90.00
#
_symmetry.space_group_name_H-M   'P 1'
#
loop_
_entity.id
_entity.type
_entity.pdbx_description
1 polymer ?
#
loop_
_entity_poly.entity_id
_entity_poly.type
_entity_poly.pdbx_seq_one_letter_code
_entity_poly.pdbx_strand_id
1 'polypeptide(L)'
;MDTHNGREERGRRRGPRGPQSGPGRARRAQPQPPHNDDNRATPPVPPDIEPRQLAPEIRRELSTLDRATADAVARHLVAAGELLDDDPQAALEHARAARARSGRIAAVREAVGIAAYRCGDWAQALAELRAARRMGSKSSLLALIADCERGLGRPERAVELARGPEAAQLSGDDADELRIVAAGARADLGQLEQALMVLSTPQLDPARTGTTAARLFYAYADTLLALDRGDEALQWFLRAAAADVDGVTDAEDRVSELG
;
A
#
# COMPACT_ATOMS: atom_id res chain seq x y z
N MET A 1 63.15 33.25 -58.79
CA MET A 1 63.13 32.32 -59.97
C MET A 1 62.27 31.17 -59.49
N ASP A 2 61.01 31.29 -59.82
CA ASP A 2 60.28 30.46 -60.77
C ASP A 2 59.88 29.13 -60.14
N THR A 3 58.65 29.02 -59.85
CA THR A 3 57.42 28.67 -60.54
C THR A 3 57.03 27.22 -60.42
N HIS A 4 55.87 26.93 -60.07
CA HIS A 4 54.77 26.22 -60.69
C HIS A 4 54.12 25.22 -59.68
N ASN A 5 52.95 25.54 -59.17
CA ASN A 5 51.63 25.16 -59.66
C ASN A 5 51.44 23.68 -59.96
N GLY A 6 50.61 23.00 -59.18
CA GLY A 6 50.16 21.64 -59.38
C GLY A 6 49.00 21.26 -58.45
N ARG A 7 47.84 21.67 -58.90
CA ARG A 7 46.52 21.36 -58.36
C ARG A 7 46.19 19.86 -58.65
N GLU A 8 45.90 19.04 -57.65
CA GLU A 8 45.12 17.80 -57.89
C GLU A 8 44.14 17.56 -56.73
N GLU A 9 42.90 17.71 -57.11
CA GLU A 9 41.72 17.25 -56.32
C GLU A 9 41.73 15.72 -56.25
N ARG A 10 41.57 15.15 -55.04
CA ARG A 10 40.97 13.81 -54.88
C ARG A 10 40.19 13.67 -53.59
N GLY A 11 38.89 13.61 -53.75
CA GLY A 11 37.99 12.60 -53.20
C GLY A 11 37.93 12.43 -51.69
N ARG A 12 37.10 13.23 -51.04
CA ARG A 12 36.61 12.93 -49.69
C ARG A 12 35.63 11.75 -49.75
N ARG A 13 36.07 10.55 -49.43
CA ARG A 13 35.17 9.43 -49.09
C ARG A 13 34.70 9.61 -47.65
N ARG A 14 33.41 9.94 -47.49
CA ARG A 14 32.67 9.88 -46.20
C ARG A 14 32.40 8.42 -45.90
N GLY A 15 33.00 7.87 -44.84
CA GLY A 15 32.57 6.63 -44.18
C GLY A 15 31.28 6.79 -43.44
N PRO A 16 30.45 5.74 -43.28
CA PRO A 16 29.18 5.81 -42.60
C PRO A 16 29.35 6.02 -41.10
N ARG A 17 28.71 7.04 -40.57
CA ARG A 17 28.55 7.26 -39.12
C ARG A 17 27.61 6.21 -38.59
N GLY A 18 28.07 5.32 -37.70
CA GLY A 18 27.24 4.44 -36.89
C GLY A 18 26.38 5.23 -35.88
N PRO A 19 25.26 4.67 -35.45
CA PRO A 19 24.34 5.36 -34.54
C PRO A 19 24.96 5.48 -33.14
N GLN A 20 25.14 6.70 -32.68
CA GLN A 20 25.44 6.99 -31.28
C GLN A 20 24.15 6.79 -30.47
N SER A 21 24.09 5.70 -29.74
CA SER A 21 23.10 5.47 -28.67
C SER A 21 23.43 6.37 -27.47
N GLY A 22 22.81 7.54 -27.42
CA GLY A 22 22.80 8.38 -26.23
C GLY A 22 21.93 7.76 -25.13
N PRO A 23 22.26 7.97 -23.82
CA PRO A 23 21.47 7.44 -22.72
C PRO A 23 20.07 8.01 -22.77
N GLY A 24 19.07 7.12 -22.82
CA GLY A 24 17.66 7.47 -22.85
C GLY A 24 17.30 8.34 -21.63
N ARG A 25 16.90 9.57 -21.90
CA ARG A 25 16.23 10.41 -20.91
C ARG A 25 14.99 9.66 -20.44
N ALA A 26 14.99 9.23 -19.16
CA ALA A 26 13.79 8.76 -18.49
C ALA A 26 12.67 9.79 -18.73
N ARG A 27 11.62 9.34 -19.39
CA ARG A 27 10.40 10.14 -19.59
C ARG A 27 9.83 10.42 -18.19
N ARG A 28 10.00 11.65 -17.75
CA ARG A 28 9.34 12.18 -16.55
C ARG A 28 7.84 11.90 -16.73
N ALA A 29 7.26 11.06 -15.88
CA ALA A 29 5.83 10.85 -15.85
C ALA A 29 5.16 12.23 -15.67
N GLN A 30 4.32 12.60 -16.63
CA GLN A 30 3.51 13.81 -16.51
C GLN A 30 2.53 13.58 -15.36
N PRO A 31 2.30 14.58 -14.49
CA PRO A 31 1.25 14.49 -13.49
C PRO A 31 -0.08 14.30 -14.24
N GLN A 32 -0.75 13.20 -13.95
CA GLN A 32 -2.11 13.02 -14.43
C GLN A 32 -2.98 14.13 -13.82
N PRO A 33 -3.83 14.80 -14.61
CA PRO A 33 -4.75 15.78 -14.06
C PRO A 33 -5.64 15.11 -13.01
N PRO A 34 -6.11 15.86 -11.99
CA PRO A 34 -7.00 15.31 -10.99
C PRO A 34 -8.22 14.71 -11.72
N HIS A 35 -8.42 13.40 -11.54
CA HIS A 35 -9.62 12.74 -12.02
C HIS A 35 -10.84 13.42 -11.38
N ASN A 36 -11.58 14.14 -12.19
CA ASN A 36 -12.87 14.70 -11.80
C ASN A 36 -13.90 13.54 -11.89
N ASP A 37 -13.98 12.75 -10.82
CA ASP A 37 -14.84 11.56 -10.72
C ASP A 37 -16.33 11.89 -10.47
N ASP A 38 -16.71 13.17 -10.51
CA ASP A 38 -18.07 13.62 -10.15
C ASP A 38 -19.19 13.20 -11.15
N ASN A 39 -18.86 12.47 -12.23
CA ASN A 39 -19.84 12.09 -13.25
C ASN A 39 -20.01 10.57 -13.44
N ARG A 40 -19.54 9.73 -12.53
CA ARG A 40 -19.87 8.30 -12.53
C ARG A 40 -21.23 8.09 -11.91
N ALA A 41 -22.08 7.29 -12.59
CA ALA A 41 -23.38 6.87 -12.04
C ALA A 41 -23.16 6.20 -10.69
N THR A 42 -23.93 6.59 -9.67
CA THR A 42 -23.86 5.97 -8.33
C THR A 42 -24.16 4.46 -8.48
N PRO A 43 -23.28 3.57 -7.98
CA PRO A 43 -23.51 2.14 -8.08
C PRO A 43 -24.80 1.74 -7.36
N PRO A 44 -25.60 0.83 -7.93
CA PRO A 44 -26.81 0.35 -7.28
C PRO A 44 -26.45 -0.45 -6.03
N VAL A 45 -27.13 -0.17 -4.93
CA VAL A 45 -26.95 -0.92 -3.68
C VAL A 45 -27.86 -2.16 -3.74
N PRO A 46 -27.35 -3.38 -3.47
CA PRO A 46 -28.15 -4.60 -3.36
C PRO A 46 -29.30 -4.42 -2.36
N PRO A 47 -30.48 -5.03 -2.62
CA PRO A 47 -31.68 -4.83 -1.81
C PRO A 47 -31.60 -5.41 -0.39
N ASP A 48 -30.74 -6.38 -0.18
CA ASP A 48 -30.45 -7.06 1.10
C ASP A 48 -29.50 -6.27 2.00
N ILE A 49 -28.86 -5.23 1.49
CA ILE A 49 -28.01 -4.36 2.28
C ILE A 49 -28.84 -3.36 3.08
N GLU A 50 -28.67 -3.42 4.39
CA GLU A 50 -29.37 -2.57 5.35
C GLU A 50 -28.40 -1.74 6.21
N PRO A 51 -28.78 -0.49 6.60
CA PRO A 51 -27.97 0.38 7.46
C PRO A 51 -27.60 -0.26 8.82
N ARG A 52 -28.42 -1.19 9.32
CA ARG A 52 -28.17 -1.86 10.61
C ARG A 52 -26.97 -2.81 10.61
N GLN A 53 -26.52 -3.28 9.42
CA GLN A 53 -25.33 -4.12 9.26
C GLN A 53 -24.04 -3.35 9.52
N LEU A 54 -24.09 -2.02 9.42
CA LEU A 54 -22.95 -1.17 9.74
C LEU A 54 -22.67 -1.15 11.25
N ALA A 55 -21.40 -1.16 11.64
CA ALA A 55 -20.98 -1.12 13.04
C ALA A 55 -21.63 0.06 13.82
N PRO A 56 -22.03 -0.15 15.08
CA PRO A 56 -22.74 0.87 15.88
C PRO A 56 -21.96 2.19 16.01
N GLU A 57 -20.62 2.11 16.07
CA GLU A 57 -19.72 3.26 16.18
C GLU A 57 -19.80 4.14 14.94
N ILE A 58 -19.76 3.52 13.76
CA ILE A 58 -19.87 4.23 12.47
C ILE A 58 -21.28 4.82 12.31
N ARG A 59 -22.34 4.07 12.66
CA ARG A 59 -23.72 4.60 12.65
C ARG A 59 -23.87 5.82 13.54
N ARG A 60 -23.14 5.86 14.66
CA ARG A 60 -23.14 7.02 15.57
C ARG A 60 -22.50 8.25 14.95
N GLU A 61 -21.43 8.09 14.16
CA GLU A 61 -20.86 9.18 13.37
C GLU A 61 -21.85 9.72 12.32
N LEU A 62 -22.61 8.81 11.67
CA LEU A 62 -23.61 9.18 10.67
C LEU A 62 -24.86 9.88 11.27
N SER A 63 -25.08 9.79 12.58
CA SER A 63 -26.24 10.42 13.24
C SER A 63 -26.27 11.96 13.16
N THR A 64 -25.17 12.57 12.73
CA THR A 64 -25.09 14.01 12.47
C THR A 64 -25.72 14.44 11.14
N LEU A 65 -26.06 13.47 10.29
CA LEU A 65 -26.71 13.66 8.99
C LEU A 65 -28.23 13.55 9.13
N ASP A 66 -28.97 14.07 8.15
CA ASP A 66 -30.37 13.72 8.02
C ASP A 66 -30.56 12.22 7.76
N ARG A 67 -31.72 11.69 8.15
CA ARG A 67 -31.98 10.25 8.13
C ARG A 67 -31.80 9.62 6.75
N ALA A 68 -32.30 10.27 5.69
CA ALA A 68 -32.24 9.72 4.34
C ALA A 68 -30.78 9.66 3.83
N THR A 69 -30.01 10.71 4.09
CA THR A 69 -28.58 10.75 3.77
C THR A 69 -27.79 9.74 4.62
N ALA A 70 -28.06 9.64 5.92
CA ALA A 70 -27.40 8.66 6.79
C ALA A 70 -27.67 7.22 6.33
N ASP A 71 -28.92 6.89 6.00
CA ASP A 71 -29.29 5.56 5.51
C ASP A 71 -28.61 5.24 4.16
N ALA A 72 -28.58 6.20 3.23
CA ALA A 72 -27.90 6.02 1.95
C ALA A 72 -26.39 5.83 2.10
N VAL A 73 -25.73 6.64 2.93
CA VAL A 73 -24.29 6.51 3.23
C VAL A 73 -24.00 5.17 3.89
N ALA A 74 -24.80 4.77 4.90
CA ALA A 74 -24.64 3.53 5.61
C ALA A 74 -24.69 2.32 4.66
N ARG A 75 -25.69 2.27 3.75
CA ARG A 75 -25.80 1.21 2.77
C ARG A 75 -24.59 1.10 1.83
N HIS A 76 -24.09 2.23 1.37
CA HIS A 76 -22.87 2.23 0.54
C HIS A 76 -21.63 1.79 1.31
N LEU A 77 -21.52 2.13 2.61
CA LEU A 77 -20.41 1.67 3.45
C LEU A 77 -20.47 0.17 3.72
N VAL A 78 -21.68 -0.39 3.93
CA VAL A 78 -21.86 -1.85 4.06
C VAL A 78 -21.45 -2.54 2.77
N ALA A 79 -21.98 -2.10 1.62
CA ALA A 79 -21.61 -2.65 0.32
C ALA A 79 -20.10 -2.60 0.05
N ALA A 80 -19.47 -1.47 0.39
CA ALA A 80 -18.02 -1.33 0.27
C ALA A 80 -17.26 -2.33 1.15
N GLY A 81 -17.75 -2.59 2.37
CA GLY A 81 -17.15 -3.57 3.28
C GLY A 81 -17.26 -5.00 2.77
N GLU A 82 -18.45 -5.39 2.28
CA GLU A 82 -18.71 -6.75 1.77
C GLU A 82 -17.90 -7.06 0.49
N LEU A 83 -17.67 -6.06 -0.35
CA LEU A 83 -16.94 -6.22 -1.62
C LEU A 83 -15.42 -6.06 -1.48
N LEU A 84 -14.93 -5.66 -0.31
CA LEU A 84 -13.54 -5.19 -0.16
C LEU A 84 -12.49 -6.24 -0.57
N ASP A 85 -12.73 -7.50 -0.27
CA ASP A 85 -11.81 -8.59 -0.55
C ASP A 85 -12.05 -9.22 -1.93
N ASP A 86 -13.31 -9.34 -2.36
CA ASP A 86 -13.68 -10.01 -3.60
C ASP A 86 -13.62 -9.08 -4.84
N ASP A 87 -14.06 -7.82 -4.69
CA ASP A 87 -14.05 -6.81 -5.76
C ASP A 87 -13.69 -5.42 -5.18
N PRO A 88 -12.40 -5.16 -4.92
CA PRO A 88 -11.95 -3.88 -4.37
C PRO A 88 -12.33 -2.67 -5.21
N GLN A 89 -12.46 -2.85 -6.53
CA GLN A 89 -12.84 -1.76 -7.42
C GLN A 89 -14.30 -1.36 -7.21
N ALA A 90 -15.21 -2.31 -7.13
CA ALA A 90 -16.61 -2.06 -6.81
C ALA A 90 -16.76 -1.50 -5.38
N ALA A 91 -15.98 -2.01 -4.40
CA ALA A 91 -15.91 -1.46 -3.06
C ALA A 91 -15.51 0.03 -3.07
N LEU A 92 -14.51 0.40 -3.86
CA LEU A 92 -14.07 1.79 -4.01
C LEU A 92 -15.15 2.68 -4.63
N GLU A 93 -15.92 2.17 -5.59
CA GLU A 93 -17.04 2.92 -6.18
C GLU A 93 -18.15 3.19 -5.15
N HIS A 94 -18.50 2.20 -4.33
CA HIS A 94 -19.45 2.37 -3.23
C HIS A 94 -18.92 3.35 -2.16
N ALA A 95 -17.68 3.23 -1.76
CA ALA A 95 -17.05 4.15 -0.79
C ALA A 95 -17.04 5.60 -1.33
N ARG A 96 -16.72 5.81 -2.62
CA ARG A 96 -16.79 7.12 -3.28
C ARG A 96 -18.22 7.67 -3.33
N ALA A 97 -19.22 6.82 -3.56
CA ALA A 97 -20.62 7.21 -3.52
C ALA A 97 -21.07 7.67 -2.12
N ALA A 98 -20.61 7.01 -1.07
CA ALA A 98 -20.78 7.45 0.31
C ALA A 98 -20.11 8.81 0.55
N ARG A 99 -18.86 8.98 0.09
CA ARG A 99 -18.10 10.24 0.23
C ARG A 99 -18.76 11.41 -0.49
N ALA A 100 -19.33 11.20 -1.67
CA ALA A 100 -20.04 12.24 -2.41
C ALA A 100 -21.23 12.81 -1.63
N ARG A 101 -21.87 11.98 -0.79
CA ARG A 101 -22.98 12.39 0.07
C ARG A 101 -22.52 13.00 1.40
N SER A 102 -21.40 12.51 1.95
CA SER A 102 -20.93 12.95 3.28
C SER A 102 -19.41 12.79 3.44
N GLY A 103 -18.66 13.66 2.80
CA GLY A 103 -17.20 13.66 2.88
C GLY A 103 -16.60 14.27 4.17
N ARG A 104 -17.43 14.61 5.15
CA ARG A 104 -16.98 15.18 6.45
C ARG A 104 -17.07 14.20 7.61
N ILE A 105 -17.30 12.93 7.34
CA ILE A 105 -17.35 11.84 8.33
C ILE A 105 -16.03 11.07 8.23
N ALA A 106 -15.37 10.83 9.38
CA ALA A 106 -14.08 10.15 9.42
C ALA A 106 -14.17 8.73 8.86
N ALA A 107 -15.16 7.94 9.26
CA ALA A 107 -15.38 6.59 8.78
C ALA A 107 -15.62 6.52 7.27
N VAL A 108 -16.26 7.52 6.66
CA VAL A 108 -16.46 7.58 5.20
C VAL A 108 -15.12 7.80 4.47
N ARG A 109 -14.27 8.68 4.98
CA ARG A 109 -12.93 8.90 4.42
C ARG A 109 -12.05 7.68 4.57
N GLU A 110 -12.15 7.02 5.72
CA GLU A 110 -11.43 5.77 5.99
C GLU A 110 -11.82 4.66 5.01
N ALA A 111 -13.12 4.45 4.79
CA ALA A 111 -13.61 3.47 3.83
C ALA A 111 -13.08 3.71 2.41
N VAL A 112 -13.08 4.97 1.93
CA VAL A 112 -12.46 5.30 0.63
C VAL A 112 -10.97 5.02 0.63
N GLY A 113 -10.28 5.38 1.71
CA GLY A 113 -8.85 5.16 1.86
C GLY A 113 -8.47 3.68 1.81
N ILE A 114 -9.19 2.84 2.54
CA ILE A 114 -8.96 1.39 2.57
C ILE A 114 -9.28 0.75 1.21
N ALA A 115 -10.41 1.09 0.59
CA ALA A 115 -10.76 0.55 -0.72
C ALA A 115 -9.78 1.00 -1.82
N ALA A 116 -9.33 2.26 -1.80
CA ALA A 116 -8.29 2.75 -2.71
C ALA A 116 -6.94 2.03 -2.49
N TYR A 117 -6.58 1.76 -1.23
CA TYR A 117 -5.39 0.97 -0.87
C TYR A 117 -5.46 -0.44 -1.48
N ARG A 118 -6.59 -1.14 -1.36
CA ARG A 118 -6.81 -2.47 -1.94
C ARG A 118 -6.76 -2.45 -3.48
N CYS A 119 -7.10 -1.33 -4.11
CA CYS A 119 -6.96 -1.13 -5.55
C CYS A 119 -5.54 -0.72 -6.00
N GLY A 120 -4.59 -0.50 -5.08
CA GLY A 120 -3.26 0.03 -5.40
C GLY A 120 -3.25 1.52 -5.78
N ASP A 121 -4.36 2.25 -5.58
CA ASP A 121 -4.40 3.71 -5.73
C ASP A 121 -3.82 4.38 -4.48
N TRP A 122 -2.49 4.23 -4.34
CA TRP A 122 -1.74 4.73 -3.18
C TRP A 122 -1.92 6.23 -2.94
N ALA A 123 -2.09 7.01 -4.01
CA ALA A 123 -2.24 8.46 -3.91
C ALA A 123 -3.58 8.84 -3.29
N GLN A 124 -4.69 8.23 -3.76
CA GLN A 124 -6.01 8.44 -3.18
C GLN A 124 -6.07 7.87 -1.77
N ALA A 125 -5.59 6.64 -1.56
CA ALA A 125 -5.54 6.01 -0.24
C ALA A 125 -4.86 6.92 0.79
N LEU A 126 -3.66 7.39 0.50
CA LEU A 126 -2.90 8.27 1.39
C LEU A 126 -3.65 9.57 1.71
N ALA A 127 -4.27 10.20 0.72
CA ALA A 127 -5.02 11.44 0.90
C ALA A 127 -6.22 11.25 1.83
N GLU A 128 -6.99 10.18 1.61
CA GLU A 128 -8.21 9.88 2.36
C GLU A 128 -7.93 9.38 3.78
N LEU A 129 -6.94 8.48 3.96
CA LEU A 129 -6.53 8.00 5.29
C LEU A 129 -5.98 9.14 6.16
N ARG A 130 -5.18 10.04 5.58
CA ARG A 130 -4.73 11.26 6.29
C ARG A 130 -5.89 12.19 6.63
N ALA A 131 -6.90 12.28 5.77
CA ALA A 131 -8.09 13.08 6.06
C ALA A 131 -8.90 12.45 7.20
N ALA A 132 -9.15 11.14 7.17
CA ALA A 132 -9.82 10.40 8.23
C ALA A 132 -9.14 10.63 9.59
N ARG A 133 -7.80 10.49 9.63
CA ARG A 133 -7.00 10.72 10.84
C ARG A 133 -7.16 12.15 11.39
N ARG A 134 -7.09 13.17 10.51
CA ARG A 134 -7.32 14.57 10.95
C ARG A 134 -8.73 14.83 11.47
N MET A 135 -9.70 14.03 11.03
CA MET A 135 -11.08 14.09 11.50
C MET A 135 -11.34 13.31 12.78
N GLY A 136 -10.29 12.67 13.34
CA GLY A 136 -10.39 11.95 14.60
C GLY A 136 -10.85 10.51 14.45
N SER A 137 -10.54 9.85 13.31
CA SER A 137 -10.69 8.39 13.20
C SER A 137 -10.00 7.72 14.38
N LYS A 138 -10.67 6.72 14.96
CA LYS A 138 -10.17 5.93 16.08
C LYS A 138 -9.35 4.72 15.63
N SER A 139 -9.40 4.41 14.33
CA SER A 139 -8.65 3.30 13.74
C SER A 139 -7.16 3.60 13.67
N SER A 140 -6.35 2.58 13.86
CA SER A 140 -4.90 2.67 13.71
C SER A 140 -4.52 2.70 12.22
N LEU A 141 -4.52 3.89 11.63
CA LEU A 141 -4.27 4.08 10.19
C LEU A 141 -2.78 4.25 9.84
N LEU A 142 -1.88 4.25 10.85
CA LEU A 142 -0.49 4.64 10.64
C LEU A 142 0.27 3.65 9.73
N ALA A 143 0.03 2.34 9.91
CA ALA A 143 0.64 1.30 9.06
C ALA A 143 0.20 1.46 7.59
N LEU A 144 -1.10 1.63 7.33
CA LEU A 144 -1.62 1.84 5.97
C LEU A 144 -1.09 3.13 5.33
N ILE A 145 -0.99 4.22 6.10
CA ILE A 145 -0.42 5.50 5.64
C ILE A 145 1.06 5.33 5.28
N ALA A 146 1.83 4.60 6.10
CA ALA A 146 3.23 4.32 5.84
C ALA A 146 3.40 3.43 4.60
N ASP A 147 2.55 2.43 4.43
CA ASP A 147 2.61 1.55 3.27
C ASP A 147 2.20 2.26 1.97
N CYS A 148 1.24 3.18 2.01
CA CYS A 148 0.95 4.06 0.88
C CYS A 148 2.17 4.90 0.46
N GLU A 149 2.98 5.38 1.40
CA GLU A 149 4.21 6.10 1.06
C GLU A 149 5.22 5.17 0.35
N ARG A 150 5.33 3.89 0.77
CA ARG A 150 6.12 2.88 0.05
C ARG A 150 5.61 2.66 -1.37
N GLY A 151 4.31 2.43 -1.52
CA GLY A 151 3.66 2.25 -2.83
C GLY A 151 3.85 3.45 -3.78
N LEU A 152 4.05 4.64 -3.24
CA LEU A 152 4.39 5.86 -3.99
C LEU A 152 5.91 6.01 -4.27
N GLY A 153 6.73 5.01 -3.93
CA GLY A 153 8.17 5.05 -4.09
C GLY A 153 8.88 5.99 -3.12
N ARG A 154 8.37 6.11 -1.89
CA ARG A 154 8.90 6.98 -0.83
C ARG A 154 9.17 6.21 0.46
N PRO A 155 9.98 5.13 0.41
CA PRO A 155 10.22 4.25 1.56
C PRO A 155 10.84 5.01 2.75
N GLU A 156 11.63 6.08 2.51
CA GLU A 156 12.19 6.91 3.58
C GLU A 156 11.08 7.53 4.45
N ARG A 157 9.97 7.95 3.82
CA ARG A 157 8.82 8.50 4.53
C ARG A 157 8.11 7.47 5.40
N ALA A 158 8.01 6.23 4.94
CA ALA A 158 7.47 5.14 5.74
C ALA A 158 8.34 4.87 6.97
N VAL A 159 9.68 4.86 6.82
CA VAL A 159 10.62 4.73 7.93
C VAL A 159 10.51 5.91 8.91
N GLU A 160 10.35 7.15 8.42
CA GLU A 160 10.13 8.33 9.28
C GLU A 160 8.85 8.20 10.11
N LEU A 161 7.74 7.79 9.48
CA LEU A 161 6.46 7.57 10.17
C LEU A 161 6.58 6.50 11.26
N ALA A 162 7.26 5.39 10.98
CA ALA A 162 7.47 4.30 11.94
C ALA A 162 8.37 4.69 13.13
N ARG A 163 9.11 5.79 13.04
CA ARG A 163 9.94 6.34 14.12
C ARG A 163 9.32 7.54 14.82
N GLY A 164 8.18 7.98 14.34
CA GLY A 164 7.48 9.14 14.86
C GLY A 164 6.84 8.90 16.24
N PRO A 165 6.43 9.97 16.91
CA PRO A 165 5.82 9.89 18.25
C PRO A 165 4.50 9.11 18.26
N GLU A 166 3.76 9.05 17.16
CA GLU A 166 2.53 8.27 17.05
C GLU A 166 2.82 6.76 17.06
N ALA A 167 3.88 6.33 16.38
CA ALA A 167 4.31 4.93 16.38
C ALA A 167 4.64 4.41 17.78
N ALA A 168 5.21 5.27 18.64
CA ALA A 168 5.52 4.93 20.02
C ALA A 168 4.26 4.72 20.91
N GLN A 169 3.09 5.11 20.44
CA GLN A 169 1.80 4.92 21.14
C GLN A 169 1.09 3.65 20.72
N LEU A 170 1.53 3.00 19.64
CA LEU A 170 0.95 1.75 19.17
C LEU A 170 1.39 0.57 20.04
N SER A 171 0.54 -0.42 20.15
CA SER A 171 0.80 -1.66 20.87
C SER A 171 0.09 -2.84 20.21
N GLY A 172 0.49 -4.07 20.55
CA GLY A 172 -0.11 -5.26 20.00
C GLY A 172 -0.01 -5.32 18.48
N ASP A 173 -1.08 -5.77 17.84
CA ASP A 173 -1.14 -6.00 16.40
C ASP A 173 -0.91 -4.71 15.57
N ASP A 174 -1.40 -3.56 16.03
CA ASP A 174 -1.18 -2.28 15.35
C ASP A 174 0.31 -1.91 15.26
N ALA A 175 1.05 -2.17 16.34
CA ALA A 175 2.50 -1.95 16.37
C ALA A 175 3.23 -2.94 15.45
N ASP A 176 2.80 -4.19 15.42
CA ASP A 176 3.38 -5.23 14.58
C ASP A 176 3.12 -4.98 13.09
N GLU A 177 1.92 -4.56 12.71
CA GLU A 177 1.63 -4.15 11.33
C GLU A 177 2.53 -3.01 10.88
N LEU A 178 2.75 -2.01 11.74
CA LEU A 178 3.69 -0.92 11.41
C LEU A 178 5.14 -1.42 11.31
N ARG A 179 5.55 -2.41 12.12
CA ARG A 179 6.88 -3.04 12.05
C ARG A 179 7.07 -3.76 10.70
N ILE A 180 6.06 -4.50 10.24
CA ILE A 180 6.09 -5.17 8.93
C ILE A 180 6.30 -4.14 7.82
N VAL A 181 5.53 -3.06 7.82
CA VAL A 181 5.66 -1.99 6.82
C VAL A 181 7.03 -1.31 6.90
N ALA A 182 7.51 -1.02 8.11
CA ALA A 182 8.81 -0.37 8.30
C ALA A 182 9.97 -1.26 7.84
N ALA A 183 9.87 -2.57 8.04
CA ALA A 183 10.84 -3.53 7.54
C ALA A 183 10.83 -3.60 6.02
N GLY A 184 9.65 -3.69 5.39
CA GLY A 184 9.50 -3.62 3.94
C GLY A 184 10.09 -2.34 3.36
N ALA A 185 9.85 -1.17 4.01
CA ALA A 185 10.44 0.10 3.59
C ALA A 185 11.98 0.10 3.65
N ARG A 186 12.57 -0.60 4.63
CA ARG A 186 14.02 -0.76 4.71
C ARG A 186 14.56 -1.70 3.65
N ALA A 187 13.82 -2.78 3.36
CA ALA A 187 14.18 -3.70 2.27
C ALA A 187 14.14 -2.97 0.92
N ASP A 188 13.14 -2.11 0.67
CA ASP A 188 13.05 -1.26 -0.53
C ASP A 188 14.29 -0.32 -0.68
N LEU A 189 14.91 0.05 0.45
CA LEU A 189 16.15 0.83 0.50
C LEU A 189 17.44 -0.02 0.45
N GLY A 190 17.34 -1.34 0.31
CA GLY A 190 18.47 -2.27 0.35
C GLY A 190 19.07 -2.45 1.75
N GLN A 191 18.35 -2.09 2.81
CA GLN A 191 18.80 -2.13 4.21
C GLN A 191 18.28 -3.40 4.92
N LEU A 192 18.65 -4.60 4.41
CA LEU A 192 18.08 -5.88 4.85
C LEU A 192 18.36 -6.21 6.32
N GLU A 193 19.58 -5.94 6.82
CA GLU A 193 19.91 -6.16 8.23
C GLU A 193 19.10 -5.26 9.16
N GLN A 194 18.85 -4.00 8.75
CA GLN A 194 18.00 -3.10 9.51
C GLN A 194 16.52 -3.50 9.44
N ALA A 195 16.07 -4.07 8.31
CA ALA A 195 14.73 -4.65 8.21
C ALA A 195 14.56 -5.81 9.19
N LEU A 196 15.52 -6.73 9.23
CA LEU A 196 15.52 -7.86 10.15
C LEU A 196 15.53 -7.38 11.62
N MET A 197 16.33 -6.36 11.94
CA MET A 197 16.37 -5.77 13.29
C MET A 197 15.01 -5.19 13.70
N VAL A 198 14.34 -4.47 12.81
CA VAL A 198 13.00 -3.92 13.07
C VAL A 198 12.00 -5.02 13.38
N LEU A 199 12.00 -6.12 12.63
CA LEU A 199 11.09 -7.25 12.82
C LEU A 199 11.38 -8.02 14.12
N SER A 200 12.63 -8.13 14.53
CA SER A 200 13.04 -8.89 15.72
C SER A 200 13.00 -8.10 17.04
N THR A 201 12.64 -6.83 17.00
CA THR A 201 12.60 -5.97 18.20
C THR A 201 11.17 -5.38 18.42
N PRO A 202 10.44 -5.71 19.50
CA PRO A 202 10.80 -6.67 20.55
C PRO A 202 10.96 -8.10 20.01
N GLN A 203 11.56 -8.99 20.81
CA GLN A 203 11.79 -10.37 20.43
C GLN A 203 10.49 -11.05 20.00
N LEU A 204 10.55 -11.79 18.90
CA LEU A 204 9.42 -12.56 18.39
C LEU A 204 9.07 -13.69 19.36
N ASP A 205 7.80 -13.79 19.70
CA ASP A 205 7.27 -14.93 20.45
C ASP A 205 6.74 -15.98 19.46
N PRO A 206 7.43 -17.12 19.31
CA PRO A 206 7.04 -18.15 18.33
C PRO A 206 5.75 -18.89 18.70
N ALA A 207 5.20 -18.69 19.90
CA ALA A 207 3.95 -19.28 20.35
C ALA A 207 2.71 -18.43 19.95
N ARG A 208 2.89 -17.24 19.43
CA ARG A 208 1.78 -16.40 18.94
C ARG A 208 1.12 -17.03 17.71
N THR A 209 -0.20 -16.84 17.62
CA THR A 209 -1.05 -17.29 16.50
C THR A 209 -1.92 -16.15 16.00
N GLY A 210 -2.56 -16.35 14.85
CA GLY A 210 -3.46 -15.39 14.21
C GLY A 210 -2.79 -14.58 13.10
N THR A 211 -3.60 -13.87 12.35
CA THR A 211 -3.25 -13.15 11.12
C THR A 211 -2.00 -12.28 11.24
N THR A 212 -1.93 -11.42 12.26
CA THR A 212 -0.79 -10.51 12.44
C THR A 212 0.49 -11.25 12.79
N ALA A 213 0.40 -12.32 13.62
CA ALA A 213 1.56 -13.14 13.95
C ALA A 213 2.10 -13.87 12.70
N ALA A 214 1.20 -14.47 11.91
CA ALA A 214 1.56 -15.13 10.65
C ALA A 214 2.29 -14.18 9.70
N ARG A 215 1.75 -12.99 9.47
CA ARG A 215 2.35 -11.95 8.62
C ARG A 215 3.70 -11.46 9.14
N LEU A 216 3.83 -11.30 10.47
CA LEU A 216 5.08 -10.88 11.08
C LEU A 216 6.18 -11.94 10.93
N PHE A 217 5.86 -13.22 11.18
CA PHE A 217 6.77 -14.34 11.00
C PHE A 217 7.16 -14.54 9.54
N TYR A 218 6.18 -14.37 8.64
CA TYR A 218 6.42 -14.42 7.20
C TYR A 218 7.40 -13.32 6.76
N ALA A 219 7.16 -12.06 7.14
CA ALA A 219 8.03 -10.94 6.80
C ALA A 219 9.46 -11.13 7.35
N TYR A 220 9.58 -11.72 8.53
CA TYR A 220 10.87 -12.05 9.12
C TYR A 220 11.58 -13.15 8.34
N ALA A 221 10.87 -14.23 7.97
CA ALA A 221 11.39 -15.33 7.15
C ALA A 221 11.85 -14.83 5.77
N ASP A 222 11.03 -14.02 5.10
CA ASP A 222 11.36 -13.46 3.79
C ASP A 222 12.60 -12.55 3.84
N THR A 223 12.73 -11.76 4.91
CA THR A 223 13.93 -10.94 5.13
C THR A 223 15.18 -11.80 5.38
N LEU A 224 15.06 -12.92 6.12
CA LEU A 224 16.15 -13.88 6.30
C LEU A 224 16.57 -14.51 4.97
N LEU A 225 15.60 -14.90 4.16
CA LEU A 225 15.87 -15.47 2.84
C LEU A 225 16.60 -14.48 1.93
N ALA A 226 16.19 -13.20 1.95
CA ALA A 226 16.87 -12.12 1.23
C ALA A 226 18.32 -11.87 1.71
N LEU A 227 18.66 -12.33 2.93
CA LEU A 227 20.01 -12.31 3.52
C LEU A 227 20.78 -13.62 3.31
N ASP A 228 20.33 -14.51 2.40
CA ASP A 228 20.90 -15.83 2.14
C ASP A 228 20.93 -16.77 3.39
N ARG A 229 20.01 -16.59 4.35
CA ARG A 229 19.87 -17.39 5.57
C ARG A 229 18.73 -18.39 5.43
N GLY A 230 18.80 -19.25 4.42
CA GLY A 230 17.71 -20.15 4.01
C GLY A 230 17.22 -21.09 5.12
N ASP A 231 18.13 -21.74 5.87
CA ASP A 231 17.74 -22.67 6.96
C ASP A 231 16.92 -21.98 8.06
N GLU A 232 17.30 -20.75 8.41
CA GLU A 232 16.56 -19.96 9.40
C GLU A 232 15.23 -19.46 8.83
N ALA A 233 15.22 -19.07 7.55
CA ALA A 233 14.00 -18.65 6.86
C ALA A 233 12.97 -19.77 6.84
N LEU A 234 13.37 -21.01 6.50
CA LEU A 234 12.49 -22.17 6.51
C LEU A 234 11.83 -22.39 7.88
N GLN A 235 12.60 -22.26 8.98
CA GLN A 235 12.06 -22.40 10.33
C GLN A 235 10.99 -21.33 10.66
N TRP A 236 11.16 -20.12 10.14
CA TRP A 236 10.18 -19.05 10.37
C TRP A 236 9.00 -19.12 9.42
N PHE A 237 9.15 -19.62 8.19
CA PHE A 237 8.00 -19.93 7.33
C PHE A 237 7.14 -21.07 7.93
N LEU A 238 7.74 -22.11 8.52
CA LEU A 238 6.99 -23.14 9.27
C LEU A 238 6.17 -22.54 10.42
N ARG A 239 6.72 -21.57 11.14
CA ARG A 239 5.98 -20.85 12.20
C ARG A 239 4.89 -19.94 11.63
N ALA A 240 5.16 -19.27 10.51
CA ALA A 240 4.15 -18.47 9.84
C ALA A 240 2.96 -19.31 9.40
N ALA A 241 3.21 -20.46 8.74
CA ALA A 241 2.17 -21.41 8.35
C ALA A 241 1.36 -21.94 9.57
N ALA A 242 2.06 -22.31 10.66
CA ALA A 242 1.39 -22.76 11.88
C ALA A 242 0.54 -21.68 12.57
N ALA A 243 0.90 -20.40 12.41
CA ALA A 243 0.16 -19.26 12.98
C ALA A 243 -1.00 -18.80 12.08
N ASP A 244 -0.99 -19.14 10.79
CA ASP A 244 -1.89 -18.65 9.75
C ASP A 244 -3.20 -19.45 9.70
N VAL A 245 -4.06 -19.23 10.71
CA VAL A 245 -5.38 -19.88 10.78
C VAL A 245 -6.36 -19.41 9.70
N ASP A 246 -6.12 -18.22 9.14
CA ASP A 246 -7.03 -17.57 8.18
C ASP A 246 -6.54 -17.69 6.74
N GLY A 247 -5.36 -18.30 6.49
CA GLY A 247 -4.80 -18.47 5.15
C GLY A 247 -4.43 -17.16 4.45
N VAL A 248 -3.87 -16.19 5.20
CA VAL A 248 -3.55 -14.84 4.67
C VAL A 248 -2.16 -14.75 4.07
N THR A 249 -1.36 -15.83 4.18
CA THR A 249 -0.01 -15.92 3.61
C THR A 249 0.14 -17.19 2.78
N ASP A 250 1.13 -17.23 1.90
CA ASP A 250 1.56 -18.41 1.14
C ASP A 250 2.69 -19.18 1.85
N ALA A 251 2.76 -19.10 3.19
CA ALA A 251 3.85 -19.68 3.96
C ALA A 251 4.02 -21.18 3.77
N GLU A 252 2.94 -21.95 3.55
CA GLU A 252 3.00 -23.38 3.23
C GLU A 252 3.68 -23.66 1.89
N ASP A 253 3.40 -22.85 0.88
CA ASP A 253 4.06 -22.96 -0.43
C ASP A 253 5.53 -22.64 -0.30
N ARG A 254 5.92 -21.60 0.46
CA ARG A 254 7.31 -21.24 0.74
C ARG A 254 8.07 -22.35 1.48
N VAL A 255 7.44 -23.01 2.42
CA VAL A 255 8.00 -24.20 3.11
C VAL A 255 8.28 -25.31 2.11
N SER A 256 7.33 -25.55 1.18
CA SER A 256 7.47 -26.60 0.17
C SER A 256 8.57 -26.31 -0.86
N GLU A 257 8.84 -25.02 -1.14
CA GLU A 257 9.91 -24.59 -2.06
C GLU A 257 11.32 -24.71 -1.45
N LEU A 258 11.43 -24.56 -0.12
CA LEU A 258 12.71 -24.51 0.59
C LEU A 258 13.12 -25.84 1.23
N GLY A 259 12.17 -26.75 1.43
CA GLY A 259 12.38 -28.08 2.05
C GLY A 259 12.54 -29.15 1.03
#